data_7b97242bb0b020fb279718b3a99a18d0
#
_entry.id   7b97242bb0b020fb279718b3a99a18d0
#
_cell.length_a   1.000
_cell.length_b   1.000
_cell.length_c   1.000
_cell.angle_alpha   90.00
_cell.angle_beta   90.00
_cell.angle_gamma   90.00
#
_symmetry.space_group_name_H-M   'P 1'
#
loop_
_entity.id
_entity.type
_entity.pdbx_description
1 polymer ?
#
loop_
_entity_poly.entity_id
_entity_poly.type
_entity_poly.pdbx_seq_one_letter_code
_entity_poly.pdbx_strand_id
1 'polypeptide(L)'
;MIAAPYTSGGADAALRAARLAEMNRAALAILRLGHVPVIGVNMALPIIAAAQADVFDEVMMPISLALAERCDAVLRLGGPSQGADQEVARFTQAGKQVFHTLAGYPPG
;
A
#
# COMPACT_ATOMS: atom_id res chain seq x y z
N MET A 1 -4.09 2.22 6.00
CA MET A 1 -3.18 1.70 4.95
C MET A 1 -3.36 2.48 3.67
N ILE A 2 -2.31 2.64 2.90
CA ILE A 2 -2.38 3.15 1.53
C ILE A 2 -2.13 1.99 0.59
N ALA A 3 -3.08 1.73 -0.31
CA ALA A 3 -3.02 0.67 -1.31
C ALA A 3 -3.01 1.30 -2.70
N ALA A 4 -1.97 1.03 -3.49
CA ALA A 4 -1.78 1.61 -4.81
C ALA A 4 -0.92 0.68 -5.68
N PRO A 5 -0.92 0.88 -7.01
CA PRO A 5 -0.06 0.11 -7.89
C PRO A 5 1.42 0.30 -7.56
N TYR A 6 2.19 -0.80 -7.58
CA TYR A 6 3.65 -0.76 -7.50
C TYR A 6 4.26 -1.45 -8.72
N THR A 7 4.01 -2.73 -8.92
CA THR A 7 4.53 -3.51 -10.04
C THR A 7 3.56 -3.65 -11.22
N SER A 8 2.32 -3.22 -11.07
CA SER A 8 1.25 -3.45 -12.04
C SER A 8 1.62 -2.97 -13.44
N GLY A 9 1.25 -3.75 -14.47
CA GLY A 9 1.53 -3.41 -15.85
C GLY A 9 2.99 -3.59 -16.26
N GLY A 10 3.76 -4.40 -15.54
CA GLY A 10 5.18 -4.63 -15.86
C GLY A 10 6.05 -3.40 -15.58
N ALA A 11 5.74 -2.63 -14.55
CA ALA A 11 6.46 -1.40 -14.20
C ALA A 11 7.96 -1.65 -14.05
N ASP A 12 8.77 -0.82 -14.73
CA ASP A 12 10.22 -0.81 -14.55
C ASP A 12 10.63 -0.17 -13.20
N ALA A 13 11.93 -0.17 -12.92
CA ALA A 13 12.46 0.36 -11.67
C ALA A 13 12.11 1.85 -11.48
N ALA A 14 12.18 2.65 -12.54
CA ALA A 14 11.89 4.08 -12.48
C ALA A 14 10.40 4.33 -12.17
N LEU A 15 9.49 3.60 -12.81
CA LEU A 15 8.05 3.71 -12.57
C LEU A 15 7.68 3.23 -11.17
N ARG A 16 8.27 2.14 -10.69
CA ARG A 16 8.07 1.66 -9.32
C ARG A 16 8.52 2.69 -8.29
N ALA A 17 9.69 3.30 -8.48
CA ALA A 17 10.18 4.35 -7.60
C ALA A 17 9.24 5.58 -7.58
N ALA A 18 8.75 6.00 -8.74
CA ALA A 18 7.81 7.11 -8.85
C ALA A 18 6.48 6.80 -8.16
N ARG A 19 5.96 5.58 -8.33
CA ARG A 19 4.73 5.13 -7.65
C ARG A 19 4.89 5.09 -6.13
N LEU A 20 6.02 4.61 -5.64
CA LEU A 20 6.30 4.59 -4.20
C LEU A 20 6.43 6.00 -3.64
N ALA A 21 7.07 6.91 -4.37
CA ALA A 21 7.17 8.32 -3.97
C ALA A 21 5.76 8.96 -3.86
N GLU A 22 4.84 8.65 -4.77
CA GLU A 22 3.44 9.09 -4.69
C GLU A 22 2.75 8.55 -3.44
N MET A 23 2.91 7.27 -3.15
CA MET A 23 2.35 6.67 -1.94
C MET A 23 2.89 7.34 -0.68
N ASN A 24 4.18 7.63 -0.63
CA ASN A 24 4.81 8.28 0.53
C ASN A 24 4.36 9.74 0.67
N ARG A 25 4.10 10.45 -0.43
CA ARG A 25 3.49 11.78 -0.37
C ARG A 25 2.08 11.73 0.24
N ALA A 26 1.27 10.75 -0.17
CA ALA A 26 -0.04 10.53 0.43
C ALA A 26 0.08 10.16 1.91
N ALA A 27 1.07 9.37 2.29
CA ALA A 27 1.33 9.01 3.68
C ALA A 27 1.60 10.25 4.54
N LEU A 28 2.39 11.20 4.05
CA LEU A 28 2.62 12.45 4.77
C LEU A 28 1.32 13.23 5.02
N ALA A 29 0.47 13.31 4.00
CA ALA A 29 -0.83 13.97 4.14
C ALA A 29 -1.74 13.27 5.14
N ILE A 30 -1.78 11.93 5.11
CA ILE A 30 -2.55 11.11 6.07
C ILE A 30 -2.03 11.30 7.50
N LEU A 31 -0.71 11.34 7.69
CA LEU A 31 -0.10 11.61 9.00
C LEU A 31 -0.54 12.99 9.53
N ARG A 32 -0.53 14.01 8.67
CA ARG A 32 -0.95 15.37 9.03
C ARG A 32 -2.44 15.48 9.36
N LEU A 33 -3.26 14.54 8.88
CA LEU A 33 -4.66 14.42 9.27
C LEU A 33 -4.85 13.75 10.64
N GLY A 34 -3.80 13.24 11.26
CA GLY A 34 -3.86 12.60 12.57
C GLY A 34 -3.92 11.08 12.56
N HIS A 35 -3.62 10.45 11.42
CA HIS A 35 -3.58 9.00 11.29
C HIS A 35 -2.15 8.48 11.25
N VAL A 36 -1.99 7.17 11.44
CA VAL A 36 -0.72 6.48 11.21
C VAL A 36 -0.76 5.81 9.84
N PRO A 37 0.02 6.30 8.86
CA PRO A 37 0.03 5.71 7.53
C PRO A 37 0.83 4.41 7.49
N VAL A 38 0.30 3.42 6.77
CA VAL A 38 0.96 2.13 6.56
C VAL A 38 1.00 1.85 5.07
N ILE A 39 2.18 1.56 4.54
CA ILE A 39 2.40 1.16 3.15
C ILE A 39 3.14 -0.17 3.16
N GLY A 40 2.51 -1.23 2.61
CA GLY A 40 3.09 -2.58 2.60
C GLY A 40 4.44 -2.63 1.89
N VAL A 41 4.59 -1.92 0.78
CA VAL A 41 5.84 -1.83 0.01
C VAL A 41 7.00 -1.33 0.86
N ASN A 42 6.78 -0.33 1.71
CA ASN A 42 7.82 0.21 2.58
C ASN A 42 8.31 -0.80 3.62
N MET A 43 7.45 -1.69 4.08
CA MET A 43 7.84 -2.76 4.99
C MET A 43 8.55 -3.89 4.25
N ALA A 44 8.10 -4.23 3.05
CA ALA A 44 8.58 -5.39 2.32
C ALA A 44 9.95 -5.17 1.65
N LEU A 45 10.19 -3.99 1.06
CA LEU A 45 11.40 -3.75 0.26
C LEU A 45 12.71 -3.93 1.04
N PRO A 46 12.88 -3.44 2.27
CA PRO A 46 14.11 -3.70 3.03
C PRO A 46 14.34 -5.17 3.34
N ILE A 47 13.26 -5.92 3.57
CA ILE A 47 13.34 -7.37 3.83
C ILE A 47 13.76 -8.10 2.55
N ILE A 48 13.18 -7.73 1.40
CA ILE A 48 13.55 -8.29 0.10
C ILE A 48 15.03 -7.98 -0.21
N ALA A 49 15.47 -6.77 0.06
CA ALA A 49 16.85 -6.35 -0.18
C ALA A 49 17.86 -7.11 0.71
N ALA A 50 17.45 -7.54 1.89
CA ALA A 50 18.31 -8.31 2.80
C ALA A 50 18.53 -9.75 2.33
N ALA A 51 17.66 -10.30 1.49
CA ALA A 51 17.79 -11.63 0.94
C ALA A 51 18.84 -11.64 -0.18
N GLN A 52 19.55 -12.76 -0.32
CA GLN A 52 20.54 -12.96 -1.38
C GLN A 52 19.93 -13.75 -2.56
N ALA A 53 18.62 -13.66 -2.75
CA ALA A 53 17.87 -14.34 -3.78
C ALA A 53 16.61 -13.52 -4.09
N ASP A 54 15.94 -13.82 -5.20
CA ASP A 54 14.65 -13.21 -5.52
C ASP A 54 13.56 -13.81 -4.63
N VAL A 55 13.11 -13.04 -3.66
CA VAL A 55 12.07 -13.41 -2.71
C VAL A 55 10.87 -12.46 -2.77
N PHE A 56 10.74 -11.71 -3.86
CA PHE A 56 9.70 -10.68 -3.98
C PHE A 56 8.29 -11.25 -3.73
N ASP A 57 7.94 -12.35 -4.41
CA ASP A 57 6.61 -12.94 -4.28
C ASP A 57 6.37 -13.59 -2.91
N GLU A 58 7.45 -14.06 -2.29
CA GLU A 58 7.39 -14.63 -0.93
C GLU A 58 7.12 -13.57 0.14
N VAL A 59 7.55 -12.33 -0.09
CA VAL A 59 7.57 -11.27 0.93
C VAL A 59 6.48 -10.23 0.71
N MET A 60 6.32 -9.72 -0.52
CA MET A 60 5.51 -8.52 -0.78
C MET A 60 4.05 -8.68 -0.39
N MET A 61 3.33 -9.60 -1.00
CA MET A 61 1.90 -9.74 -0.73
C MET A 61 1.60 -10.35 0.65
N PRO A 62 2.33 -11.35 1.15
CA PRO A 62 2.10 -11.82 2.52
C PRO A 62 2.23 -10.74 3.58
N ILE A 63 3.24 -9.87 3.50
CA ILE A 63 3.39 -8.73 4.43
C ILE A 63 2.26 -7.73 4.25
N SER A 64 1.97 -7.34 3.02
CA SER A 64 0.93 -6.35 2.72
C SER A 64 -0.45 -6.79 3.20
N LEU A 65 -0.81 -8.04 2.99
CA LEU A 65 -2.10 -8.58 3.44
C LEU A 65 -2.17 -8.71 4.95
N ALA A 66 -1.08 -9.11 5.61
CA ALA A 66 -1.01 -9.17 7.07
C ALA A 66 -1.16 -7.77 7.70
N LEU A 67 -0.50 -6.76 7.11
CA LEU A 67 -0.65 -5.37 7.56
C LEU A 67 -2.08 -4.86 7.36
N ALA A 68 -2.73 -5.21 6.24
CA ALA A 68 -4.10 -4.82 5.96
C ALA A 68 -5.05 -5.28 7.08
N GLU A 69 -4.84 -6.46 7.61
CA GLU A 69 -5.65 -7.00 8.72
C GLU A 69 -5.50 -6.21 10.02
N ARG A 70 -4.40 -5.47 10.18
CA ARG A 70 -4.08 -4.68 11.38
C ARG A 70 -4.43 -3.21 11.25
N CYS A 71 -4.82 -2.75 10.06
CA CYS A 71 -5.18 -1.35 9.82
C CYS A 71 -6.69 -1.16 9.93
N ASP A 72 -7.09 0.08 10.27
CA ASP A 72 -8.49 0.41 10.50
C ASP A 72 -9.25 0.80 9.24
N ALA A 73 -8.55 1.37 8.27
CA ALA A 73 -9.12 1.83 7.01
C ALA A 73 -8.06 1.82 5.91
N VAL A 74 -8.50 1.88 4.66
CA VAL A 74 -7.60 1.92 3.50
C VAL A 74 -7.93 3.08 2.56
N LEU A 75 -6.89 3.72 2.04
CA LEU A 75 -6.96 4.68 0.94
C LEU A 75 -6.44 3.99 -0.32
N ARG A 76 -7.33 3.75 -1.28
CA ARG A 76 -6.98 3.13 -2.57
C ARG A 76 -6.72 4.21 -3.60
N LEU A 77 -5.48 4.31 -4.06
CA LEU A 77 -5.03 5.30 -5.04
C LEU A 77 -4.50 4.65 -6.31
N GLY A 78 -4.40 5.43 -7.36
CA GLY A 78 -3.80 5.02 -8.61
C GLY A 78 -4.71 4.18 -9.50
N GLY A 79 -4.15 3.67 -10.58
CA GLY A 79 -4.84 2.91 -11.60
C GLY A 79 -5.05 1.43 -11.26
N PRO A 80 -5.28 0.59 -12.28
CA PRO A 80 -5.51 -0.84 -12.08
C PRO A 80 -4.33 -1.52 -11.38
N SER A 81 -4.63 -2.35 -10.38
CA SER A 81 -3.61 -3.10 -9.64
C SER A 81 -4.27 -4.29 -8.92
N GLN A 82 -3.89 -5.49 -9.31
CA GLN A 82 -4.37 -6.70 -8.66
C GLN A 82 -3.92 -6.77 -7.21
N GLY A 83 -2.67 -6.41 -6.92
CA GLY A 83 -2.14 -6.41 -5.56
C GLY A 83 -2.86 -5.41 -4.66
N ALA A 84 -3.07 -4.17 -5.11
CA ALA A 84 -3.82 -3.17 -4.36
C ALA A 84 -5.26 -3.60 -4.14
N ASP A 85 -5.90 -4.23 -5.12
CA ASP A 85 -7.27 -4.72 -4.98
C ASP A 85 -7.37 -5.88 -3.99
N GLN A 86 -6.37 -6.74 -3.89
CA GLN A 86 -6.29 -7.79 -2.87
C GLN A 86 -6.17 -7.19 -1.46
N GLU A 87 -5.38 -6.14 -1.29
CA GLU A 87 -5.29 -5.41 -0.02
C GLU A 87 -6.67 -4.84 0.37
N VAL A 88 -7.31 -4.12 -0.56
CA VAL A 88 -8.65 -3.54 -0.33
C VAL A 88 -9.69 -4.59 0.05
N ALA A 89 -9.64 -5.76 -0.59
CA ALA A 89 -10.58 -6.85 -0.29
C ALA A 89 -10.52 -7.27 1.19
N ARG A 90 -9.36 -7.21 1.84
CA ARG A 90 -9.24 -7.50 3.28
C ARG A 90 -10.03 -6.51 4.12
N PHE A 91 -10.03 -5.22 3.76
CA PHE A 91 -10.83 -4.20 4.44
C PHE A 91 -12.31 -4.40 4.23
N THR A 92 -12.72 -4.64 3.00
CA THR A 92 -14.13 -4.89 2.66
C THR A 92 -14.67 -6.12 3.40
N GLN A 93 -13.92 -7.21 3.40
CA GLN A 93 -14.29 -8.45 4.09
C GLN A 93 -14.41 -8.28 5.60
N ALA A 94 -13.60 -7.40 6.19
CA ALA A 94 -13.62 -7.09 7.62
C ALA A 94 -14.64 -6.00 7.99
N GLY A 95 -15.38 -5.47 7.03
CA GLY A 95 -16.34 -4.37 7.26
C GLY A 95 -15.68 -3.03 7.57
N LYS A 96 -14.42 -2.85 7.19
CA LYS A 96 -13.67 -1.61 7.40
C LYS A 96 -13.87 -0.64 6.24
N GLN A 97 -13.61 0.64 6.49
CA GLN A 97 -13.82 1.70 5.50
C GLN A 97 -12.76 1.69 4.40
N VAL A 98 -13.24 1.96 3.18
CA VAL A 98 -12.40 2.12 1.98
C VAL A 98 -12.64 3.52 1.43
N PHE A 99 -11.55 4.27 1.26
CA PHE A 99 -11.56 5.60 0.66
C PHE A 99 -10.81 5.57 -0.67
N HIS A 100 -11.26 6.39 -1.63
CA HIS A 100 -10.67 6.45 -2.97
C HIS A 100 -10.00 7.78 -3.28
N THR A 101 -10.15 8.77 -2.41
CA THR A 101 -9.50 10.08 -2.58
C THR A 101 -8.93 10.55 -1.25
N LEU A 102 -7.81 11.26 -1.32
CA LEU A 102 -7.23 11.89 -0.15
C LEU A 102 -8.16 12.97 0.42
N ALA A 103 -8.82 13.72 -0.44
CA ALA A 103 -9.78 14.75 -0.03
C ALA A 103 -10.97 14.20 0.73
N GLY A 104 -11.37 12.96 0.44
CA GLY A 104 -12.47 12.27 1.14
C GLY A 104 -12.05 11.57 2.42
N TYR A 105 -10.76 11.58 2.77
CA TYR A 105 -10.26 10.91 3.98
C TYR A 105 -10.51 11.81 5.20
N PRO A 106 -11.22 11.32 6.23
CA PRO A 106 -11.56 12.14 7.40
C PRO A 106 -10.34 12.39 8.30
N PRO A 107 -10.33 13.49 9.07
CA PRO A 107 -9.30 13.67 10.09
C PRO A 107 -9.40 12.59 11.18
N GLY A 108 -8.26 12.26 11.73
CA GLY A 108 -8.13 11.28 12.81
C GLY A 108 -8.45 11.86 14.17
#